data_3e35e9366c05e93ea7fa0278557271c2
#
_entry.id   3e35e9366c05e93ea7fa0278557271c2
#
_cell.length_a   1.000
_cell.length_b   1.000
_cell.length_c   1.000
_cell.angle_alpha   90.00
_cell.angle_beta   90.00
_cell.angle_gamma   90.00
#
_symmetry.space_group_name_H-M   'P 1'
#
loop_
_entity.id
_entity.type
_entity.pdbx_description
1 polymer ?
#
loop_
_entity_poly.entity_id
_entity_poly.type
_entity_poly.pdbx_seq_one_letter_code
_entity_poly.pdbx_strand_id
1 'polypeptide(L)' 'YLDSRNGREVVLLKARRLWQFFSASLSELAQSGTPDASKCKFPEEVDRVELLEAIEILDVTEKAKKSIDSVKVWKA' A
#
# COMPACT_ATOMS: atom_id res chain seq x y z
N TYR A 1 -3.04 -5.05 2.69
CA TYR A 1 -4.40 -5.05 2.16
C TYR A 1 -5.41 -5.14 3.30
N LEU A 2 -6.58 -4.57 3.10
CA LEU A 2 -7.62 -4.51 4.13
C LEU A 2 -8.24 -5.89 4.38
N ASP A 3 -8.23 -6.33 5.63
CA ASP A 3 -8.88 -7.56 6.06
C ASP A 3 -10.25 -7.28 6.68
N SER A 4 -10.31 -6.33 7.59
CA SER A 4 -11.56 -5.99 8.28
C SER A 4 -11.58 -4.53 8.73
N ARG A 5 -12.79 -4.04 8.97
CA ARG A 5 -13.01 -2.67 9.42
C ARG A 5 -14.10 -2.61 10.47
N ASN A 6 -13.86 -1.82 11.51
CA ASN A 6 -14.84 -1.51 12.52
C ASN A 6 -14.79 0.00 12.84
N GLY A 7 -15.70 0.76 12.23
CA GLY A 7 -15.65 2.21 12.32
C GLY A 7 -14.38 2.76 11.69
N ARG A 8 -13.55 3.42 12.49
CA ARG A 8 -12.24 3.96 12.06
C ARG A 8 -11.10 2.97 12.27
N GLU A 9 -11.37 1.85 12.91
CA GLU A 9 -10.37 0.83 13.14
C GLU A 9 -10.33 -0.14 11.97
N VAL A 10 -9.13 -0.42 11.47
CA VAL A 10 -8.96 -1.36 10.35
C VAL A 10 -7.83 -2.33 10.66
N VAL A 11 -7.95 -3.53 10.10
CA VAL A 11 -6.88 -4.54 10.13
C VAL A 11 -6.38 -4.73 8.72
N LEU A 12 -5.08 -4.59 8.55
CA LEU A 12 -4.40 -4.81 7.27
C LEU A 12 -3.56 -6.08 7.37
N LEU A 13 -3.63 -6.92 6.35
CA LEU A 13 -2.77 -8.09 6.22
C LEU A 13 -1.74 -7.84 5.13
N LYS A 14 -0.56 -8.40 5.29
CA LYS A 14 0.54 -8.27 4.33
C LYS A 14 0.79 -6.81 4.00
N ALA A 15 0.90 -5.99 5.05
CA ALA A 15 1.02 -4.54 4.92
C ALA A 15 2.46 -4.12 4.67
N ARG A 16 2.64 -3.17 3.78
CA ARG A 16 3.92 -2.54 3.49
C ARG A 16 3.82 -1.05 3.70
N ARG A 17 4.78 -0.47 4.41
CA ARG A 17 4.86 0.98 4.53
C ARG A 17 5.25 1.57 3.20
N LEU A 18 4.78 2.78 2.93
CA LEU A 18 5.19 3.55 1.76
C LEU A 18 6.15 4.65 2.23
N TRP A 19 7.44 4.34 2.23
CA TRP A 19 8.47 5.32 2.59
C TRP A 19 8.59 6.39 1.51
N GLN A 20 8.62 5.94 0.27
CA GLN A 20 8.65 6.79 -0.91
C GLN A 20 7.93 6.06 -2.03
N PHE A 21 7.01 6.75 -2.71
CA PHE A 21 6.35 6.17 -3.89
C PHE A 21 6.44 7.14 -5.06
N PHE A 22 6.45 6.58 -6.26
CA PHE A 22 6.50 7.36 -7.49
C PHE A 22 5.17 7.20 -8.23
N SER A 23 4.30 8.17 -8.05
CA SER A 23 2.99 8.28 -8.68
C SER A 23 2.50 9.70 -8.44
N ALA A 24 1.50 10.14 -9.19
CA ALA A 24 0.97 11.49 -9.03
C ALA A 24 0.26 11.68 -7.66
N SER A 25 -0.32 10.61 -7.14
CA SER A 25 -1.04 10.64 -5.86
C SER A 25 -1.28 9.23 -5.34
N LEU A 26 -1.74 9.10 -4.10
CA LEU A 26 -2.16 7.80 -3.56
C LEU A 26 -3.34 7.23 -4.35
N SER A 27 -4.26 8.07 -4.80
CA SER A 27 -5.39 7.65 -5.61
C SER A 27 -4.94 7.04 -6.92
N GLU A 28 -3.97 7.66 -7.60
CA GLU A 28 -3.41 7.11 -8.83
C GLU A 28 -2.65 5.81 -8.57
N LEU A 29 -1.90 5.74 -7.47
CA LEU A 29 -1.21 4.51 -7.09
C LEU A 29 -2.21 3.36 -6.90
N ALA A 30 -3.34 3.62 -6.27
CA ALA A 30 -4.39 2.62 -6.05
C ALA A 30 -5.08 2.19 -7.36
N GLN A 31 -5.19 3.08 -8.33
CA GLN A 31 -5.86 2.81 -9.61
C GLN A 31 -4.93 2.18 -10.65
N SER A 32 -3.71 2.65 -10.73
CA SER A 32 -2.82 2.32 -11.84
C SER A 32 -1.47 1.75 -11.41
N GLY A 33 -1.14 1.82 -10.13
CA GLY A 33 0.17 1.45 -9.65
C GLY A 33 1.22 2.52 -9.93
N THR A 34 2.49 2.14 -9.88
CA THR A 34 3.59 3.05 -10.15
C THR A 34 4.11 2.87 -11.57
N PRO A 35 4.42 3.96 -12.30
CA PRO A 35 5.07 3.85 -13.60
C PRO A 35 6.55 3.48 -13.52
N ASP A 36 7.17 3.58 -12.35
CA ASP A 36 8.58 3.25 -12.16
C ASP A 36 8.84 2.70 -10.76
N ALA A 37 8.83 1.37 -10.65
CA ALA A 37 9.05 0.69 -9.38
C ALA A 37 10.41 0.98 -8.76
N SER A 38 11.42 1.30 -9.58
CA SER A 38 12.77 1.60 -9.09
C SER A 38 12.83 2.88 -8.26
N LYS A 39 11.84 3.76 -8.40
CA LYS A 39 11.74 5.01 -7.64
C LYS A 39 10.90 4.89 -6.38
N CYS A 40 10.42 3.67 -6.07
CA CYS A 40 9.64 3.40 -4.88
C CYS A 40 10.52 2.80 -3.79
N LYS A 41 10.23 3.16 -2.54
CA LYS A 41 10.87 2.58 -1.36
C LYS A 41 9.79 2.04 -0.44
N PHE A 42 9.50 0.76 -0.59
CA PHE A 42 8.52 0.06 0.21
C PHE A 42 9.26 -0.90 1.13
N PRO A 43 9.26 -0.65 2.44
CA PRO A 43 9.90 -1.55 3.40
C PRO A 43 9.30 -2.95 3.40
N GLU A 44 9.87 -3.80 4.22
CA GLU A 44 9.46 -5.19 4.34
C GLU A 44 8.00 -5.31 4.75
N GLU A 45 7.33 -6.31 4.19
CA GLU A 45 5.95 -6.63 4.49
C GLU A 45 5.80 -7.13 5.93
N VAL A 46 4.79 -6.66 6.64
CA VAL A 46 4.42 -7.17 7.95
C VAL A 46 3.11 -7.96 7.84
N ASP A 47 2.99 -9.03 8.61
CA ASP A 47 1.84 -9.93 8.49
C ASP A 47 0.51 -9.26 8.83
N ARG A 48 0.51 -8.43 9.86
CA ARG A 48 -0.73 -7.81 10.34
C ARG A 48 -0.47 -6.45 10.97
N VAL A 49 -1.27 -5.47 10.61
CA VAL A 49 -1.25 -4.14 11.21
C VAL A 49 -2.68 -3.75 11.59
N GLU A 50 -2.86 -3.28 12.82
CA GLU A 50 -4.11 -2.64 13.25
C GLU A 50 -3.90 -1.14 13.25
N LEU A 51 -4.78 -0.43 12.57
CA LEU A 51 -4.82 1.03 12.60
C LEU A 51 -6.03 1.45 13.41
N LEU A 52 -5.81 2.27 14.42
CA LEU A 52 -6.87 2.69 15.35
C LEU A 52 -7.72 3.83 14.80
N GLU A 53 -7.16 4.61 13.87
CA GLU A 53 -7.85 5.69 13.19
C GLU A 53 -7.46 5.73 11.73
N ALA A 54 -8.25 5.07 10.89
CA ALA A 54 -8.08 5.18 9.45
C ALA A 54 -8.82 6.43 8.96
N ILE A 55 -8.16 7.21 8.13
CA ILE A 55 -8.73 8.45 7.58
C ILE A 55 -9.40 8.17 6.24
N GLU A 56 -8.80 7.26 5.46
CA GLU A 56 -9.22 7.00 4.10
C GLU A 56 -8.97 5.55 3.73
N ILE A 57 -9.88 4.99 2.95
CA ILE A 57 -9.73 3.65 2.39
C ILE A 57 -9.89 3.78 0.88
N LEU A 58 -8.89 3.30 0.13
CA LEU A 58 -8.90 3.33 -1.32
C LEU A 58 -9.02 1.91 -1.87
N ASP A 59 -9.89 1.73 -2.85
CA ASP A 59 -9.96 0.48 -3.57
C ASP A 59 -8.74 0.36 -4.49
N VAL A 60 -8.11 -0.81 -4.48
CA VAL A 60 -6.92 -1.08 -5.29
C VAL A 60 -7.30 -1.99 -6.44
N THR A 61 -7.02 -1.55 -7.68
CA THR A 61 -7.28 -2.36 -8.87
C THR A 61 -6.30 -3.53 -8.97
N GLU A 62 -6.64 -4.56 -9.75
CA GLU A 62 -5.72 -5.68 -9.98
C GLU A 62 -4.43 -5.22 -10.64
N LYS A 63 -4.51 -4.27 -11.56
CA LYS A 63 -3.33 -3.67 -12.18
C LYS A 63 -2.43 -3.01 -11.15
N ALA A 64 -3.00 -2.20 -10.27
CA ALA A 64 -2.25 -1.52 -9.22
C ALA A 64 -1.66 -2.51 -8.22
N LYS A 65 -2.43 -3.54 -7.83
CA LYS A 65 -1.96 -4.58 -6.92
C LYS A 65 -0.72 -5.27 -7.48
N LYS A 66 -0.75 -5.67 -8.74
CA LYS A 66 0.41 -6.30 -9.39
C LYS A 66 1.61 -5.38 -9.43
N SER A 67 1.39 -4.11 -9.73
CA SER A 67 2.45 -3.10 -9.76
C SER A 67 3.08 -2.92 -8.38
N ILE A 68 2.27 -2.75 -7.35
CA ILE A 68 2.73 -2.56 -5.97
C ILE A 68 3.48 -3.80 -5.47
N ASP A 69 2.93 -4.99 -5.72
CA ASP A 69 3.54 -6.25 -5.29
C ASP A 69 4.89 -6.50 -5.99
N SER A 70 5.10 -5.91 -7.17
CA SER A 70 6.35 -6.06 -7.91
C SER A 70 7.50 -5.20 -7.37
N VAL A 71 7.20 -4.23 -6.52
CA VAL A 71 8.22 -3.34 -5.95
C VAL A 71 9.09 -4.13 -4.99
N LYS A 72 10.41 -4.11 -5.21
CA LYS A 72 11.35 -4.81 -4.35
C LYS A 72 11.36 -4.23 -2.94
N VAL A 73 11.61 -5.10 -1.96
CA VAL A 73 11.75 -4.66 -0.57
C VAL A 73 12.93 -3.70 -0.45
N TRP A 74 12.67 -2.53 0.13
CA TRP A 74 13.69 -1.54 0.42
C TRP A 74 14.18 -1.72 1.85
N LYS A 75 15.48 -1.74 2.02
CA LYS A 75 16.13 -1.83 3.34
C LYS A 75 17.07 -0.64 3.52
N ALA A 76 17.03 -0.09 4.72
CA ALA A 76 17.90 1.01 5.09
C ALA A 76 19.38 0.57 5.16
#